data_bf374e25fd02d0c77fd860eaa38cd8fc
#
_entry.id   bf374e25fd02d0c77fd860eaa38cd8fc
#
_cell.length_a   1.000
_cell.length_b   1.000
_cell.length_c   1.000
_cell.angle_alpha   90.00
_cell.angle_beta   90.00
_cell.angle_gamma   90.00
#
_symmetry.space_group_name_H-M   'P 1'
#
loop_
_entity.id
_entity.type
_entity.pdbx_description
1 polymer ?
#
loop_
_entity_poly.entity_id
_entity_poly.type
_entity_poly.pdbx_seq_one_letter_code
_entity_poly.pdbx_strand_id
1 'polypeptide(L)'
;MKIGILHLSDIHLSKDETIDHITSKIQIACHFELNDIIKLYIVITGDIANSGKDIEYEKALSFLKELQTKIKDENSFINSIKFVIVPGNHDCLVEEENPVRDTLLQSIKSDDVDIQIANVCLAVQNNFWEFHEKLCGFVPTSKLSYQ
;
A
#
# COMPACT_ATOMS: atom_id res chain seq x y z
N MET A 1 -14.13 14.41 -19.33
CA MET A 1 -13.70 13.16 -18.64
C MET A 1 -13.42 13.53 -17.20
N LYS A 2 -14.16 12.96 -16.23
CA LYS A 2 -14.00 13.24 -14.79
C LYS A 2 -13.14 12.12 -14.18
N ILE A 3 -12.08 12.49 -13.47
CA ILE A 3 -11.17 11.56 -12.78
C ILE A 3 -11.38 11.76 -11.28
N GLY A 4 -11.49 10.65 -10.54
CA GLY A 4 -11.58 10.65 -9.09
C GLY A 4 -10.28 10.18 -8.46
N ILE A 5 -9.99 10.69 -7.28
CA ILE A 5 -8.94 10.21 -6.39
C ILE A 5 -9.58 9.87 -5.05
N LEU A 6 -9.46 8.62 -4.63
CA LEU A 6 -9.75 8.18 -3.27
C LEU A 6 -8.42 8.02 -2.54
N HIS A 7 -8.17 8.90 -1.58
CA HIS A 7 -6.95 8.86 -0.77
C HIS A 7 -7.22 8.15 0.54
N LEU A 8 -6.40 7.15 0.83
CA LEU A 8 -6.39 6.40 2.07
C LEU A 8 -5.00 6.49 2.70
N SER A 9 -4.93 6.55 4.01
CA SER A 9 -3.71 6.56 4.80
C SER A 9 -3.96 5.92 6.16
N ASP A 10 -2.92 5.41 6.80
CA ASP A 10 -2.96 4.94 8.18
C ASP A 10 -4.07 3.91 8.44
N ILE A 11 -4.19 2.94 7.53
CA ILE A 11 -5.24 1.92 7.60
C ILE A 11 -4.97 0.94 8.74
N HIS A 12 -3.69 0.61 8.99
CA HIS A 12 -3.22 -0.25 10.07
C HIS A 12 -3.99 -1.56 10.19
N LEU A 13 -4.19 -2.27 9.09
CA LEU A 13 -4.92 -3.54 9.08
C LEU A 13 -4.24 -4.55 10.01
N SER A 14 -4.89 -4.81 11.13
CA SER A 14 -4.48 -5.85 12.06
C SER A 14 -5.23 -7.15 11.77
N LYS A 15 -4.74 -8.24 12.37
CA LYS A 15 -5.31 -9.58 12.16
C LYS A 15 -6.79 -9.69 12.64
N ASP A 16 -7.24 -8.82 13.54
CA ASP A 16 -8.55 -8.94 14.21
C ASP A 16 -9.65 -8.00 13.65
N GLU A 17 -9.35 -7.14 12.67
CA GLU A 17 -10.33 -6.23 12.09
C GLU A 17 -11.27 -6.88 11.08
N THR A 18 -12.52 -6.42 11.06
CA THR A 18 -13.54 -6.89 10.12
C THR A 18 -13.53 -6.04 8.85
N ILE A 19 -13.08 -6.62 7.75
CA ILE A 19 -12.92 -5.98 6.44
C ILE A 19 -14.25 -5.36 5.95
N ASP A 20 -15.34 -6.12 6.02
CA ASP A 20 -16.66 -5.69 5.57
C ASP A 20 -17.13 -4.36 6.17
N HIS A 21 -16.80 -4.12 7.43
CA HIS A 21 -17.21 -2.89 8.10
C HIS A 21 -16.47 -1.67 7.59
N ILE A 22 -15.17 -1.82 7.32
CA ILE A 22 -14.32 -0.73 6.81
C ILE A 22 -14.68 -0.41 5.35
N THR A 23 -14.79 -1.45 4.52
CA THR A 23 -15.16 -1.29 3.10
C THR A 23 -16.51 -0.60 2.95
N SER A 24 -17.52 -1.01 3.74
CA SER A 24 -18.84 -0.41 3.70
C SER A 24 -18.84 1.07 4.13
N LYS A 25 -18.07 1.43 5.14
CA LYS A 25 -17.93 2.84 5.55
C LYS A 25 -17.31 3.71 4.46
N ILE A 26 -16.24 3.23 3.83
CA ILE A 26 -15.57 3.95 2.74
C ILE A 26 -16.52 4.10 1.56
N GLN A 27 -17.21 3.03 1.19
CA GLN A 27 -18.19 3.02 0.11
C GLN A 27 -19.31 4.05 0.34
N ILE A 28 -19.91 4.07 1.53
CA ILE A 28 -20.96 5.05 1.88
C ILE A 28 -20.42 6.48 1.82
N ALA A 29 -19.20 6.71 2.35
CA ALA A 29 -18.59 8.03 2.36
C ALA A 29 -18.30 8.56 0.94
N CYS A 30 -17.99 7.67 -0.01
CA CYS A 30 -17.65 8.03 -1.38
C CYS A 30 -18.84 8.05 -2.33
N HIS A 31 -19.99 7.50 -1.94
CA HIS A 31 -21.13 7.21 -2.84
C HIS A 31 -21.54 8.38 -3.73
N PHE A 32 -21.70 9.58 -3.16
CA PHE A 32 -22.14 10.77 -3.92
C PHE A 32 -21.01 11.37 -4.75
N GLU A 33 -19.75 11.25 -4.30
CA GLU A 33 -18.60 11.86 -4.96
C GLU A 33 -18.14 11.08 -6.20
N LEU A 34 -18.52 9.78 -6.27
CA LEU A 34 -18.13 8.90 -7.39
C LEU A 34 -19.06 9.04 -8.60
N ASN A 35 -20.12 9.84 -8.53
CA ASN A 35 -21.00 10.09 -9.65
C ASN A 35 -20.25 10.77 -10.81
N ASP A 36 -20.48 10.26 -12.03
CA ASP A 36 -19.85 10.76 -13.28
C ASP A 36 -18.32 10.56 -13.38
N ILE A 37 -17.70 9.83 -12.46
CA ILE A 37 -16.28 9.49 -12.53
C ILE A 37 -16.09 8.36 -13.53
N ILE A 38 -15.16 8.53 -14.47
CA ILE A 38 -14.83 7.54 -15.48
C ILE A 38 -13.58 6.73 -15.07
N LYS A 39 -12.63 7.36 -14.40
CA LYS A 39 -11.42 6.72 -13.87
C LYS A 39 -11.25 7.08 -12.42
N LEU A 40 -10.98 6.07 -11.60
CA LEU A 40 -10.69 6.24 -10.18
C LEU A 40 -9.26 5.79 -9.88
N TYR A 41 -8.52 6.60 -9.17
CA TYR A 41 -7.25 6.24 -8.56
C TYR A 41 -7.46 6.07 -7.06
N ILE A 42 -7.13 4.91 -6.53
CA ILE A 42 -7.07 4.68 -5.09
C ILE A 42 -5.60 4.87 -4.70
N VAL A 43 -5.34 5.97 -4.01
CA VAL A 43 -3.99 6.38 -3.59
C VAL A 43 -3.83 6.04 -2.12
N ILE A 44 -2.82 5.24 -1.78
CA ILE A 44 -2.54 4.84 -0.41
C ILE A 44 -1.14 5.30 -0.04
N THR A 45 -1.05 6.18 0.95
CA THR A 45 0.20 6.86 1.33
C THR A 45 0.81 6.28 2.59
N GLY A 46 0.89 4.94 2.64
CA GLY A 46 1.57 4.20 3.70
C GLY A 46 0.68 3.69 4.81
N ASP A 47 1.30 2.91 5.68
CA ASP A 47 0.74 2.30 6.89
C ASP A 47 -0.54 1.48 6.62
N ILE A 48 -0.45 0.63 5.57
CA ILE A 48 -1.50 -0.34 5.23
C ILE A 48 -1.51 -1.46 6.27
N ALA A 49 -0.33 -2.02 6.53
CA ALA A 49 -0.12 -3.01 7.57
C ALA A 49 0.08 -2.35 8.94
N ASN A 50 -0.02 -3.12 10.01
CA ASN A 50 0.30 -2.64 11.35
C ASN A 50 1.75 -2.93 11.75
N SER A 51 2.35 -3.99 11.22
CA SER A 51 3.71 -4.44 11.54
C SER A 51 4.46 -5.08 10.38
N GLY A 52 3.99 -4.89 9.14
CA GLY A 52 4.63 -5.37 7.92
C GLY A 52 4.63 -6.88 7.73
N LYS A 53 3.74 -7.63 8.41
CA LYS A 53 3.67 -9.10 8.33
C LYS A 53 2.84 -9.56 7.13
N ASP A 54 3.21 -10.71 6.55
CA ASP A 54 2.51 -11.31 5.40
C ASP A 54 1.01 -11.46 5.62
N ILE A 55 0.59 -11.90 6.78
CA ILE A 55 -0.82 -12.11 7.12
C ILE A 55 -1.63 -10.80 7.08
N GLU A 56 -1.00 -9.66 7.39
CA GLU A 56 -1.62 -8.36 7.31
C GLU A 56 -1.80 -7.93 5.86
N TYR A 57 -0.82 -8.23 4.99
CA TYR A 57 -0.90 -7.97 3.55
C TYR A 57 -1.89 -8.88 2.81
N GLU A 58 -2.04 -10.13 3.22
CA GLU A 58 -3.11 -11.00 2.68
C GLU A 58 -4.48 -10.39 2.96
N LYS A 59 -4.67 -9.87 4.15
CA LYS A 59 -5.87 -9.18 4.57
C LYS A 59 -6.07 -7.85 3.81
N ALA A 60 -4.99 -7.07 3.65
CA ALA A 60 -5.01 -5.83 2.87
C ALA A 60 -5.40 -6.08 1.42
N LEU A 61 -4.88 -7.15 0.81
CA LEU A 61 -5.22 -7.54 -0.55
C LEU A 61 -6.72 -7.89 -0.67
N SER A 62 -7.26 -8.63 0.29
CA SER A 62 -8.69 -8.96 0.34
C SER A 62 -9.55 -7.72 0.49
N PHE A 63 -9.19 -6.82 1.41
CA PHE A 63 -9.85 -5.54 1.65
C PHE A 63 -9.91 -4.68 0.39
N LEU A 64 -8.77 -4.47 -0.27
CA LEU A 64 -8.71 -3.60 -1.44
C LEU A 64 -9.42 -4.18 -2.67
N LYS A 65 -9.39 -5.51 -2.85
CA LYS A 65 -10.17 -6.17 -3.90
C LYS A 65 -11.67 -6.09 -3.64
N GLU A 66 -12.10 -6.25 -2.39
CA GLU A 66 -13.50 -6.09 -2.02
C GLU A 66 -13.97 -4.64 -2.21
N LEU A 67 -13.18 -3.66 -1.76
CA LEU A 67 -13.47 -2.25 -1.97
C LEU A 67 -13.58 -1.90 -3.45
N GLN A 68 -12.65 -2.41 -4.28
CA GLN A 68 -12.69 -2.23 -5.73
C GLN A 68 -13.97 -2.81 -6.34
N THR A 69 -14.39 -3.99 -5.91
CA THR A 69 -15.60 -4.66 -6.40
C THR A 69 -16.84 -3.86 -6.01
N LYS A 70 -16.99 -3.53 -4.74
CA LYS A 70 -18.14 -2.74 -4.25
C LYS A 70 -18.28 -1.39 -4.96
N ILE A 71 -17.16 -0.68 -5.15
CA ILE A 71 -17.16 0.59 -5.89
C ILE A 71 -17.60 0.39 -7.34
N LYS A 72 -17.13 -0.66 -8.02
CA LYS A 72 -17.50 -0.95 -9.42
C LYS A 72 -18.96 -1.33 -9.57
N ASP A 73 -19.47 -2.15 -8.67
CA ASP A 73 -20.85 -2.65 -8.75
C ASP A 73 -21.89 -1.53 -8.60
N GLU A 74 -21.56 -0.52 -7.81
CA GLU A 74 -22.46 0.64 -7.61
C GLU A 74 -22.29 1.75 -8.64
N ASN A 75 -21.14 1.80 -9.33
CA ASN A 75 -20.80 2.90 -10.23
C ASN A 75 -20.46 2.39 -11.63
N SER A 76 -21.47 2.11 -12.41
CA SER A 76 -21.35 1.57 -13.79
C SER A 76 -20.56 2.47 -14.75
N PHE A 77 -20.37 3.75 -14.43
CA PHE A 77 -19.59 4.69 -15.24
C PHE A 77 -18.08 4.57 -15.04
N ILE A 78 -17.63 3.92 -13.94
CA ILE A 78 -16.20 3.76 -13.67
C ILE A 78 -15.63 2.63 -14.55
N ASN A 79 -14.94 3.02 -15.61
CA ASN A 79 -14.32 2.08 -16.53
C ASN A 79 -12.99 1.51 -16.01
N SER A 80 -12.30 2.22 -15.12
CA SER A 80 -10.99 1.84 -14.61
C SER A 80 -10.79 2.29 -13.18
N ILE A 81 -10.32 1.36 -12.35
CA ILE A 81 -9.81 1.65 -11.00
C ILE A 81 -8.34 1.22 -10.97
N LYS A 82 -7.46 2.13 -10.56
CA LYS A 82 -6.03 1.87 -10.42
C LYS A 82 -5.57 2.18 -9.01
N PHE A 83 -4.66 1.36 -8.50
CA PHE A 83 -3.99 1.58 -7.23
C PHE A 83 -2.66 2.29 -7.44
N VAL A 84 -2.37 3.24 -6.57
CA VAL A 84 -1.07 3.91 -6.42
C VAL A 84 -0.73 3.83 -4.94
N ILE A 85 0.27 3.04 -4.60
CA ILE A 85 0.57 2.74 -3.21
C ILE A 85 2.06 2.94 -2.91
N VAL A 86 2.36 3.50 -1.76
CA VAL A 86 3.72 3.63 -1.24
C VAL A 86 3.76 3.06 0.18
N PRO A 87 4.91 2.51 0.64
CA PRO A 87 5.03 2.02 2.00
C PRO A 87 5.15 3.16 3.00
N GLY A 88 4.62 2.95 4.20
CA GLY A 88 4.89 3.74 5.39
C GLY A 88 5.87 3.03 6.32
N ASN A 89 6.05 3.56 7.52
CA ASN A 89 6.96 2.96 8.49
C ASN A 89 6.40 1.66 9.11
N HIS A 90 5.08 1.54 9.26
CA HIS A 90 4.43 0.31 9.72
C HIS A 90 4.40 -0.80 8.65
N ASP A 91 4.65 -0.46 7.40
CA ASP A 91 4.79 -1.41 6.29
C ASP A 91 6.18 -2.07 6.24
N CYS A 92 7.05 -1.75 7.19
CA CYS A 92 8.37 -2.35 7.33
C CYS A 92 8.33 -3.48 8.36
N LEU A 93 8.73 -4.70 7.96
CA LEU A 93 8.95 -5.80 8.90
C LEU A 93 10.30 -5.58 9.61
N VAL A 94 10.26 -4.88 10.72
CA VAL A 94 11.45 -4.64 11.55
C VAL A 94 11.49 -5.70 12.65
N GLU A 95 12.44 -6.63 12.54
CA GLU A 95 12.75 -7.57 13.62
C GLU A 95 13.43 -6.81 14.77
N GLU A 96 13.14 -7.19 16.01
CA GLU A 96 13.63 -6.51 17.22
C GLU A 96 15.17 -6.49 17.31
N GLU A 97 15.84 -7.47 16.70
CA GLU A 97 17.31 -7.55 16.66
C GLU A 97 17.82 -7.82 15.23
N ASN A 98 18.28 -6.79 14.54
CA ASN A 98 19.00 -6.93 13.27
C ASN A 98 20.32 -6.15 13.31
N PRO A 99 21.36 -6.70 14.00
CA PRO A 99 22.63 -6.00 14.20
C PRO A 99 23.36 -5.69 12.90
N VAL A 100 23.14 -6.47 11.85
CA VAL A 100 23.73 -6.19 10.52
C VAL A 100 23.13 -4.93 9.93
N ARG A 101 21.80 -4.83 9.92
CA ARG A 101 21.08 -3.64 9.43
C ARG A 101 21.46 -2.40 10.24
N ASP A 102 21.50 -2.53 11.57
CA ASP A 102 21.85 -1.40 12.45
C ASP A 102 23.26 -0.89 12.22
N THR A 103 24.22 -1.79 12.03
CA THR A 103 25.60 -1.43 11.68
C THR A 103 25.67 -0.72 10.33
N LEU A 104 24.95 -1.23 9.32
CA LEU A 104 24.88 -0.60 7.99
C LEU A 104 24.23 0.77 8.05
N LEU A 105 23.13 0.94 8.77
CA LEU A 105 22.46 2.24 8.95
C LEU A 105 23.38 3.25 9.63
N GLN A 106 24.20 2.84 10.62
CA GLN A 106 25.19 3.70 11.24
C GLN A 106 26.33 4.09 10.30
N SER A 107 26.61 3.28 9.30
CA SER A 107 27.65 3.57 8.29
C SER A 107 27.21 4.55 7.22
N ILE A 108 25.90 4.75 7.04
CA ILE A 108 25.32 5.72 6.09
C ILE A 108 25.50 7.13 6.67
N LYS A 109 26.66 7.74 6.43
CA LYS A 109 26.99 9.09 6.96
C LYS A 109 27.15 10.16 5.89
N SER A 110 26.99 9.83 4.61
CA SER A 110 27.26 10.74 3.50
C SER A 110 26.19 10.67 2.42
N ASP A 111 26.19 11.68 1.56
CA ASP A 111 25.30 11.79 0.40
C ASP A 111 25.55 10.71 -0.67
N ASP A 112 26.58 9.87 -0.48
CA ASP A 112 27.01 8.82 -1.41
C ASP A 112 26.72 7.44 -0.79
N VAL A 113 25.47 7.03 -0.83
CA VAL A 113 25.02 5.74 -0.28
C VAL A 113 25.22 4.64 -1.32
N ASP A 114 26.03 3.63 -0.99
CA ASP A 114 26.17 2.43 -1.82
C ASP A 114 24.79 1.75 -2.00
N ILE A 115 24.43 1.48 -3.26
CA ILE A 115 23.15 0.87 -3.61
C ILE A 115 22.96 -0.52 -2.97
N GLN A 116 24.05 -1.26 -2.73
CA GLN A 116 23.98 -2.56 -2.08
C GLN A 116 23.63 -2.42 -0.61
N ILE A 117 24.20 -1.44 0.08
CA ILE A 117 23.84 -1.11 1.47
C ILE A 117 22.39 -0.68 1.55
N ALA A 118 21.96 0.20 0.65
CA ALA A 118 20.56 0.64 0.58
C ALA A 118 19.59 -0.54 0.40
N ASN A 119 19.89 -1.48 -0.51
CA ASN A 119 19.05 -2.65 -0.76
C ASN A 119 18.94 -3.57 0.47
N VAL A 120 20.03 -3.78 1.22
CA VAL A 120 20.00 -4.55 2.46
C VAL A 120 19.14 -3.85 3.51
N CYS A 121 19.28 -2.54 3.67
CA CYS A 121 18.47 -1.77 4.62
C CYS A 121 16.99 -1.73 4.26
N LEU A 122 16.66 -1.76 2.96
CA LEU A 122 15.29 -1.76 2.45
C LEU A 122 14.63 -3.15 2.41
N ALA A 123 15.37 -4.22 2.73
CA ALA A 123 14.80 -5.58 2.76
C ALA A 123 13.63 -5.72 3.74
N VAL A 124 13.53 -4.86 4.74
CA VAL A 124 12.38 -4.78 5.67
C VAL A 124 11.05 -4.48 4.97
N GLN A 125 11.09 -3.99 3.72
CA GLN A 125 9.91 -3.70 2.89
C GLN A 125 9.57 -4.84 1.92
N ASN A 126 10.24 -5.99 1.96
CA ASN A 126 10.01 -7.04 0.96
C ASN A 126 8.56 -7.52 0.93
N ASN A 127 7.93 -7.74 2.08
CA ASN A 127 6.52 -8.15 2.17
C ASN A 127 5.58 -7.13 1.53
N PHE A 128 5.87 -5.82 1.71
CA PHE A 128 5.13 -4.76 1.02
C PHE A 128 5.27 -4.86 -0.49
N TRP A 129 6.47 -5.12 -1.02
CA TRP A 129 6.69 -5.17 -2.47
C TRP A 129 6.07 -6.42 -3.11
N GLU A 130 6.00 -7.54 -2.39
CA GLU A 130 5.24 -8.72 -2.82
C GLU A 130 3.72 -8.45 -2.85
N PHE A 131 3.21 -7.77 -1.84
CA PHE A 131 1.82 -7.30 -1.82
C PHE A 131 1.54 -6.32 -2.97
N HIS A 132 2.43 -5.36 -3.22
CA HIS A 132 2.32 -4.41 -4.31
C HIS A 132 2.20 -5.14 -5.66
N GLU A 133 3.06 -6.13 -5.91
CA GLU A 133 3.01 -6.94 -7.13
C GLU A 133 1.67 -7.66 -7.28
N LYS A 134 1.20 -8.30 -6.22
CA LYS A 134 -0.10 -9.01 -6.22
C LYS A 134 -1.30 -8.08 -6.47
N LEU A 135 -1.21 -6.83 -6.04
CA LEU A 135 -2.29 -5.83 -6.19
C LEU A 135 -2.21 -5.08 -7.52
N CYS A 136 -1.03 -4.60 -7.89
CA CYS A 136 -0.82 -3.72 -9.04
C CYS A 136 -0.39 -4.45 -10.32
N GLY A 137 0.10 -5.71 -10.20
CA GLY A 137 0.54 -6.53 -11.31
C GLY A 137 1.95 -6.21 -11.83
N PHE A 138 2.71 -5.39 -11.12
CA PHE A 138 4.11 -5.07 -11.46
C PHE A 138 4.91 -4.74 -10.19
N VAL A 139 6.23 -4.88 -10.28
CA VAL A 139 7.17 -4.38 -9.27
C VAL A 139 7.91 -3.19 -9.85
N PRO A 140 8.05 -2.07 -9.13
CA PRO A 140 8.89 -0.97 -9.59
C PRO A 140 10.32 -1.42 -9.85
N THR A 141 10.94 -0.91 -10.91
CA THR A 141 12.33 -1.24 -11.28
C THR A 141 13.35 -0.80 -10.23
N SER A 142 12.99 0.16 -9.40
CA SER A 142 13.78 0.58 -8.25
C SER A 142 12.88 0.77 -7.04
N LYS A 143 13.23 0.16 -5.91
CA LYS A 143 12.56 0.37 -4.62
C LYS A 143 12.88 1.74 -4.02
N LEU A 144 13.86 2.45 -4.58
CA LEU A 144 14.32 3.78 -4.12
C LEU A 144 13.63 4.94 -4.85
N SER A 145 13.05 4.70 -6.02
CA SER A 145 12.37 5.73 -6.80
C SER A 145 11.21 5.16 -7.58
N TYR A 146 10.05 5.77 -7.40
CA TYR A 146 8.93 5.61 -8.34
C TYR A 146 9.24 6.47 -9.58
N GLN A 147 9.45 5.80 -10.70
CA GLN A 147 9.49 6.47 -12.01
C GLN A 147 8.19 6.22 -12.76
#